data_275efc3c2ace14318a5516f954eb7511
#
_entry.id   275efc3c2ace14318a5516f954eb7511
#
_cell.length_a   1.000
_cell.length_b   1.000
_cell.length_c   1.000
_cell.angle_alpha   90.00
_cell.angle_beta   90.00
_cell.angle_gamma   90.00
#
_symmetry.space_group_name_H-M   'P 1'
#
loop_
_entity.id
_entity.type
_entity.pdbx_description
1 polymer ?
#
loop_
_entity_poly.entity_id
_entity_poly.type
_entity_poly.pdbx_seq_one_letter_code
_entity_poly.pdbx_strand_id
1 'polypeptide(L)'
;VLDELNVKVQRYNLYEDKIYRTGDIVKYNERGEIEFVSRKDFQIKHMGNRIELGEIEVAVNSMPEVTNAACIYDFDNQKIVLYYTTVTGEESDIINYIKTKIPKYMFPNSIWHLNEMPHNLNGKVDRVKLKKMYESHKDN
;
A
#
# COMPACT_ATOMS: atom_id res chain seq x y z
N VAL A 1 -14.01 17.10 -14.54
CA VAL A 1 -13.16 17.62 -13.45
C VAL A 1 -11.76 17.96 -13.95
N LEU A 2 -11.11 17.07 -14.68
CA LEU A 2 -9.77 17.33 -15.24
C LEU A 2 -9.79 18.42 -16.30
N ASP A 3 -10.81 18.41 -17.16
CA ASP A 3 -11.01 19.43 -18.21
C ASP A 3 -11.30 20.81 -17.63
N GLU A 4 -12.09 20.88 -16.54
CA GLU A 4 -12.34 22.13 -15.81
C GLU A 4 -11.07 22.70 -15.17
N LEU A 5 -10.20 21.82 -14.63
CA LEU A 5 -8.91 22.23 -14.08
C LEU A 5 -7.95 22.72 -15.15
N ASN A 6 -7.92 22.06 -16.32
CA ASN A 6 -7.13 22.49 -17.46
C ASN A 6 -7.57 23.87 -17.97
N VAL A 7 -8.87 24.14 -18.04
CA VAL A 7 -9.42 25.46 -18.43
C VAL A 7 -9.00 26.55 -17.43
N LYS A 8 -8.98 26.25 -16.13
CA LYS A 8 -8.55 27.21 -15.10
C LYS A 8 -7.06 27.52 -15.15
N VAL A 9 -6.22 26.59 -15.58
CA VAL A 9 -4.76 26.75 -15.66
C VAL A 9 -4.33 27.46 -16.94
N GLN A 10 -5.08 27.32 -18.03
CA GLN A 10 -4.79 27.98 -19.32
C GLN A 10 -5.04 29.49 -19.31
N ARG A 11 -4.54 30.23 -18.33
CA ARG A 11 -4.76 31.67 -18.20
C ARG A 11 -4.00 32.52 -19.21
N TYR A 12 -2.94 32.01 -19.83
CA TYR A 12 -2.00 32.80 -20.61
C TYR A 12 -1.89 32.46 -22.09
N ASN A 13 -2.66 31.52 -22.60
CA ASN A 13 -2.75 31.13 -24.03
C ASN A 13 -1.43 30.93 -24.81
N LEU A 14 -0.30 30.85 -24.07
CA LEU A 14 1.02 30.70 -24.69
C LEU A 14 1.43 29.25 -24.91
N TYR A 15 0.86 28.32 -24.11
CA TYR A 15 1.14 26.88 -24.17
C TYR A 15 -0.13 26.09 -23.83
N GLU A 16 -0.30 24.91 -24.45
CA GLU A 16 -1.29 23.93 -24.03
C GLU A 16 -0.81 23.21 -22.75
N ASP A 17 -0.95 23.85 -21.61
CA ASP A 17 -0.67 23.21 -20.33
C ASP A 17 -1.76 22.18 -20.01
N LYS A 18 -1.36 20.92 -19.92
CA LYS A 18 -2.26 19.82 -19.53
C LYS A 18 -1.99 19.39 -18.11
N ILE A 19 -3.06 19.28 -17.31
CA ILE A 19 -2.98 18.72 -15.97
C ILE A 19 -3.14 17.21 -16.06
N TYR A 20 -2.19 16.50 -15.50
CA TYR A 20 -2.25 15.05 -15.34
C TYR A 20 -2.36 14.67 -13.86
N ARG A 21 -3.29 13.79 -13.54
CA ARG A 21 -3.41 13.22 -12.17
C ARG A 21 -2.43 12.06 -12.04
N THR A 22 -1.38 12.25 -11.25
CA THR A 22 -0.34 11.24 -11.03
C THR A 22 -0.83 10.08 -10.16
N GLY A 23 -1.87 10.30 -9.36
CA GLY A 23 -2.33 9.35 -8.35
C GLY A 23 -1.51 9.39 -7.06
N ASP A 24 -0.60 10.35 -6.94
CA ASP A 24 0.21 10.53 -5.74
C ASP A 24 -0.56 11.30 -4.65
N ILE A 25 -0.37 10.87 -3.40
CA ILE A 25 -0.83 11.60 -2.22
C ILE A 25 0.36 12.36 -1.67
N VAL A 26 0.19 13.66 -1.52
CA VAL A 26 1.22 14.58 -1.04
C VAL A 26 0.70 15.39 0.14
N LYS A 27 1.59 15.92 0.94
CA LYS A 27 1.31 16.90 2.01
C LYS A 27 2.24 18.09 1.90
N TYR A 28 1.89 19.20 2.50
CA TYR A 28 2.82 20.31 2.71
C TYR A 28 3.60 20.11 4.01
N ASN A 29 4.91 20.31 3.95
CA ASN A 29 5.76 20.36 5.14
C ASN A 29 5.68 21.76 5.81
N GLU A 30 6.41 21.92 6.92
CA GLU A 30 6.46 23.19 7.66
C GLU A 30 7.03 24.36 6.84
N ARG A 31 7.77 24.06 5.77
CA ARG A 31 8.34 25.07 4.84
C ARG A 31 7.42 25.40 3.68
N GLY A 32 6.23 24.79 3.60
CA GLY A 32 5.30 24.94 2.50
C GLY A 32 5.71 24.19 1.22
N GLU A 33 6.66 23.27 1.31
CA GLU A 33 7.10 22.42 0.21
C GLU A 33 6.23 21.16 0.15
N ILE A 34 6.07 20.61 -1.06
CA ILE A 34 5.29 19.39 -1.29
C ILE A 34 6.16 18.18 -0.97
N GLU A 35 5.70 17.37 -0.03
CA GLU A 35 6.29 16.07 0.28
C GLU A 35 5.41 14.93 -0.20
N PHE A 36 6.01 13.95 -0.86
CA PHE A 36 5.34 12.71 -1.25
C PHE A 36 4.99 11.88 0.00
N VAL A 37 3.77 11.38 0.07
CA VAL A 37 3.31 10.51 1.16
C VAL A 37 3.13 9.08 0.66
N SER A 38 2.32 8.89 -0.36
CA SER A 38 2.02 7.57 -0.95
C SER A 38 1.32 7.73 -2.29
N ARG A 39 0.93 6.60 -2.88
CA ARG A 39 0.03 6.59 -4.03
C ARG A 39 -1.38 6.22 -3.60
N LYS A 40 -2.38 6.83 -4.26
CA LYS A 40 -3.79 6.52 -4.04
C LYS A 40 -4.14 5.07 -4.40
N ASP A 41 -3.47 4.50 -5.37
CA ASP A 41 -3.65 3.14 -5.87
C ASP A 41 -2.76 2.09 -5.17
N PHE A 42 -2.06 2.48 -4.10
CA PHE A 42 -1.13 1.63 -3.35
C PHE A 42 0.01 1.02 -4.19
N GLN A 43 0.31 1.61 -5.34
CA GLN A 43 1.48 1.22 -6.13
C GLN A 43 2.76 1.71 -5.46
N ILE A 44 3.76 0.85 -5.45
CA ILE A 44 5.11 1.14 -4.95
C ILE A 44 6.14 0.76 -6.00
N LYS A 45 7.34 1.34 -5.87
CA LYS A 45 8.52 0.88 -6.58
C LYS A 45 9.43 0.17 -5.59
N HIS A 46 9.48 -1.16 -5.70
CA HIS A 46 10.25 -2.01 -4.80
C HIS A 46 11.36 -2.72 -5.57
N MET A 47 12.61 -2.47 -5.20
CA MET A 47 13.79 -3.06 -5.84
C MET A 47 13.77 -2.94 -7.38
N GLY A 48 13.35 -1.80 -7.90
CA GLY A 48 13.23 -1.52 -9.33
C GLY A 48 11.97 -2.04 -10.00
N ASN A 49 11.12 -2.79 -9.30
CA ASN A 49 9.86 -3.31 -9.83
C ASN A 49 8.67 -2.47 -9.35
N ARG A 50 7.73 -2.20 -10.27
CA ARG A 50 6.46 -1.58 -9.93
C ARG A 50 5.52 -2.65 -9.39
N ILE A 51 5.08 -2.49 -8.15
CA ILE A 51 4.24 -3.46 -7.43
C ILE A 51 2.97 -2.77 -6.96
N GLU A 52 1.84 -3.42 -7.15
CA GLU A 52 0.59 -3.07 -6.50
C GLU A 52 0.41 -3.95 -5.26
N LEU A 53 0.43 -3.34 -4.07
CA LEU A 53 0.27 -4.08 -2.81
C LEU A 53 -1.07 -4.83 -2.76
N GLY A 54 -2.10 -4.29 -3.41
CA GLY A 54 -3.39 -4.93 -3.55
C GLY A 54 -3.36 -6.28 -4.26
N GLU A 55 -2.45 -6.51 -5.19
CA GLU A 55 -2.29 -7.82 -5.85
C GLU A 55 -1.82 -8.89 -4.88
N ILE A 56 -0.91 -8.53 -3.96
CA ILE A 56 -0.45 -9.44 -2.91
C ILE A 56 -1.62 -9.77 -1.97
N GLU A 57 -2.39 -8.76 -1.58
CA GLU A 57 -3.56 -8.93 -0.70
C GLU A 57 -4.61 -9.85 -1.35
N VAL A 58 -4.91 -9.66 -2.63
CA VAL A 58 -5.85 -10.51 -3.38
C VAL A 58 -5.36 -11.95 -3.41
N ALA A 59 -4.08 -12.16 -3.68
CA ALA A 59 -3.49 -13.50 -3.71
C ALA A 59 -3.62 -14.20 -2.36
N VAL A 60 -3.31 -13.51 -1.27
CA VAL A 60 -3.40 -14.07 0.09
C VAL A 60 -4.86 -14.29 0.51
N ASN A 61 -5.75 -13.35 0.24
CA ASN A 61 -7.18 -13.48 0.53
C ASN A 61 -7.88 -14.58 -0.29
N SER A 62 -7.25 -15.07 -1.36
CA SER A 62 -7.78 -16.21 -2.11
C SER A 62 -7.54 -17.57 -1.43
N MET A 63 -6.73 -17.61 -0.38
CA MET A 63 -6.52 -18.77 0.44
C MET A 63 -7.72 -18.98 1.38
N PRO A 64 -8.37 -20.18 1.36
CA PRO A 64 -9.62 -20.39 2.11
C PRO A 64 -9.51 -20.16 3.62
N GLU A 65 -8.35 -20.44 4.21
CA GLU A 65 -8.09 -20.30 5.63
C GLU A 65 -7.89 -18.84 6.07
N VAL A 66 -7.56 -17.95 5.15
CA VAL A 66 -7.33 -16.54 5.43
C VAL A 66 -8.66 -15.78 5.45
N THR A 67 -8.92 -15.09 6.54
CA THR A 67 -10.11 -14.25 6.69
C THR A 67 -9.90 -12.83 6.21
N ASN A 68 -8.68 -12.31 6.37
CA ASN A 68 -8.31 -10.98 5.87
C ASN A 68 -6.79 -10.86 5.72
N ALA A 69 -6.35 -10.09 4.73
CA ALA A 69 -4.95 -9.78 4.50
C ALA A 69 -4.78 -8.32 4.07
N ALA A 70 -3.74 -7.69 4.57
CA ALA A 70 -3.39 -6.33 4.23
C ALA A 70 -1.87 -6.14 4.19
N CYS A 71 -1.39 -5.39 3.21
CA CYS A 71 0.02 -5.06 3.07
C CYS A 71 0.27 -3.59 3.40
N ILE A 72 1.39 -3.34 4.06
CA ILE A 72 1.98 -2.01 4.17
C ILE A 72 3.39 -2.02 3.60
N TYR A 73 3.90 -0.85 3.29
CA TYR A 73 5.26 -0.69 2.77
C TYR A 73 6.09 0.21 3.69
N ASP A 74 7.22 -0.30 4.11
CA ASP A 74 8.24 0.47 4.83
C ASP A 74 9.18 1.12 3.81
N PHE A 75 8.99 2.40 3.55
CA PHE A 75 9.77 3.15 2.57
C PHE A 75 11.24 3.33 2.99
N ASP A 76 11.51 3.42 4.29
CA ASP A 76 12.87 3.64 4.81
C ASP A 76 13.74 2.42 4.63
N ASN A 77 13.19 1.22 4.85
CA ASN A 77 13.90 -0.04 4.72
C ASN A 77 13.54 -0.82 3.46
N GLN A 78 12.68 -0.27 2.61
CA GLN A 78 12.23 -0.91 1.38
C GLN A 78 11.69 -2.33 1.61
N LYS A 79 10.77 -2.47 2.56
CA LYS A 79 10.17 -3.76 2.93
C LYS A 79 8.67 -3.79 2.70
N ILE A 80 8.21 -4.88 2.11
CA ILE A 80 6.79 -5.23 2.06
C ILE A 80 6.46 -6.02 3.32
N VAL A 81 5.47 -5.56 4.07
CA VAL A 81 4.99 -6.20 5.30
C VAL A 81 3.56 -6.65 5.10
N LEU A 82 3.31 -7.94 5.24
CA LEU A 82 2.00 -8.55 5.14
C LEU A 82 1.45 -8.83 6.54
N TYR A 83 0.25 -8.36 6.80
CA TYR A 83 -0.56 -8.75 7.93
C TYR A 83 -1.71 -9.64 7.48
N TYR A 84 -2.01 -10.68 8.23
CA TYR A 84 -3.13 -11.56 7.92
C TYR A 84 -3.83 -12.05 9.19
N THR A 85 -5.09 -12.42 9.02
CA THR A 85 -5.90 -13.11 10.02
C THR A 85 -6.37 -14.44 9.42
N THR A 86 -6.44 -15.46 10.22
CA THR A 86 -6.85 -16.80 9.79
C THR A 86 -7.72 -17.47 10.86
N VAL A 87 -8.59 -18.35 10.44
CA VAL A 87 -9.35 -19.22 11.35
C VAL A 87 -8.48 -20.40 11.80
N THR A 88 -7.77 -20.98 10.84
CA THR A 88 -6.84 -22.08 11.02
C THR A 88 -5.77 -21.95 9.95
N GLY A 89 -4.53 -22.04 10.29
CA GLY A 89 -3.45 -21.99 9.31
C GLY A 89 -2.14 -21.50 9.94
N GLU A 90 -1.06 -22.05 9.48
CA GLU A 90 0.27 -21.67 9.88
C GLU A 90 0.89 -20.72 8.86
N GLU A 91 1.84 -19.91 9.29
CA GLU A 91 2.58 -19.00 8.41
C GLU A 91 3.25 -19.71 7.24
N SER A 92 3.76 -20.93 7.47
CA SER A 92 4.37 -21.77 6.44
C SER A 92 3.43 -22.06 5.27
N ASP A 93 2.15 -22.28 5.56
CA ASP A 93 1.14 -22.57 4.54
C ASP A 93 0.86 -21.34 3.66
N ILE A 94 0.83 -20.17 4.29
CA ILE A 94 0.67 -18.90 3.57
C ILE A 94 1.86 -18.64 2.65
N ILE A 95 3.08 -18.82 3.14
CA ILE A 95 4.30 -18.66 2.33
C ILE A 95 4.27 -19.59 1.13
N ASN A 96 3.95 -20.86 1.34
CA ASN A 96 3.89 -21.85 0.26
C ASN A 96 2.80 -21.51 -0.77
N TYR A 97 1.65 -21.05 -0.29
CA TYR A 97 0.55 -20.62 -1.16
C TYR A 97 0.92 -19.41 -2.01
N ILE A 98 1.50 -18.38 -1.39
CA ILE A 98 1.94 -17.15 -2.06
C ILE A 98 2.94 -17.47 -3.19
N LYS A 99 3.89 -18.39 -2.96
CA LYS A 99 4.88 -18.80 -3.96
C LYS A 99 4.25 -19.33 -5.24
N THR A 100 3.04 -19.86 -5.18
CA THR A 100 2.31 -20.37 -6.35
C THR A 100 1.50 -19.29 -7.08
N LYS A 101 1.26 -18.13 -6.45
CA LYS A 101 0.32 -17.10 -6.93
C LYS A 101 0.97 -15.83 -7.43
N ILE A 102 2.10 -15.45 -6.86
CA ILE A 102 2.78 -14.18 -7.21
C ILE A 102 4.26 -14.42 -7.52
N PRO A 103 4.88 -13.54 -8.35
CA PRO A 103 6.30 -13.64 -8.64
C PRO A 103 7.15 -13.31 -7.41
N LYS A 104 8.37 -13.83 -7.40
CA LYS A 104 9.30 -13.71 -6.26
C LYS A 104 9.59 -12.25 -5.84
N TYR A 105 9.65 -11.32 -6.79
CA TYR A 105 9.90 -9.91 -6.49
C TYR A 105 8.77 -9.22 -5.74
N MET A 106 7.57 -9.84 -5.69
CA MET A 106 6.41 -9.35 -4.92
C MET A 106 6.29 -10.00 -3.55
N PHE A 107 7.18 -10.92 -3.16
CA PHE A 107 7.08 -11.60 -1.88
C PHE A 107 7.24 -10.64 -0.71
N PRO A 108 6.36 -10.72 0.30
CA PRO A 108 6.54 -9.96 1.52
C PRO A 108 7.87 -10.27 2.20
N ASN A 109 8.51 -9.23 2.73
CA ASN A 109 9.75 -9.36 3.50
C ASN A 109 9.48 -9.80 4.94
N SER A 110 8.30 -9.45 5.45
CA SER A 110 7.83 -9.82 6.78
C SER A 110 6.35 -10.20 6.72
N ILE A 111 5.98 -11.24 7.46
CA ILE A 111 4.62 -11.75 7.53
C ILE A 111 4.21 -11.81 9.00
N TRP A 112 3.06 -11.24 9.33
CA TRP A 112 2.59 -11.10 10.69
C TRP A 112 1.16 -11.58 10.83
N HIS A 113 0.97 -12.56 11.70
CA HIS A 113 -0.37 -13.01 12.09
C HIS A 113 -0.98 -12.06 13.11
N LEU A 114 -2.24 -11.69 12.88
CA LEU A 114 -3.05 -10.93 13.83
C LEU A 114 -4.28 -11.76 14.22
N ASN A 115 -4.69 -11.63 15.48
CA ASN A 115 -5.95 -12.22 15.94
C ASN A 115 -7.15 -11.51 15.30
N GLU A 116 -7.03 -10.20 15.10
CA GLU A 116 -8.06 -9.37 14.48
C GLU A 116 -7.42 -8.27 13.63
N MET A 117 -7.97 -8.09 12.42
CA MET A 117 -7.53 -7.02 11.53
C MET A 117 -8.14 -5.68 11.97
N PRO A 118 -7.33 -4.64 12.21
CA PRO A 118 -7.87 -3.33 12.59
C PRO A 118 -8.64 -2.70 11.43
N HIS A 119 -9.82 -2.16 11.73
CA HIS A 119 -10.66 -1.44 10.78
C HIS A 119 -10.87 0.01 11.24
N ASN A 120 -10.98 0.90 10.26
CA ASN A 120 -11.32 2.29 10.52
C ASN A 120 -12.84 2.47 10.68
N LEU A 121 -13.28 3.71 10.95
CA LEU A 121 -14.70 4.03 11.13
C LEU A 121 -15.57 3.74 9.88
N ASN A 122 -14.96 3.65 8.71
CA ASN A 122 -15.63 3.34 7.45
C ASN A 122 -15.69 1.82 7.16
N GLY A 123 -15.23 0.99 8.10
CA GLY A 123 -15.19 -0.46 7.95
C GLY A 123 -14.07 -0.99 7.04
N LYS A 124 -13.15 -0.13 6.61
CA LYS A 124 -11.95 -0.52 5.82
C LYS A 124 -10.78 -0.83 6.73
N VAL A 125 -9.86 -1.66 6.27
CA VAL A 125 -8.60 -1.95 7.00
C VAL A 125 -7.89 -0.65 7.35
N ASP A 126 -7.55 -0.51 8.63
CA ASP A 126 -6.81 0.65 9.15
C ASP A 126 -5.29 0.47 8.96
N ARG A 127 -4.81 0.88 7.78
CA ARG A 127 -3.39 0.77 7.43
C ARG A 127 -2.50 1.70 8.24
N VAL A 128 -3.04 2.81 8.73
CA VAL A 128 -2.32 3.73 9.63
C VAL A 128 -2.00 3.03 10.95
N LYS A 129 -2.97 2.29 11.48
CA LYS A 129 -2.78 1.50 12.71
C LYS A 129 -1.79 0.36 12.48
N LEU A 130 -1.88 -0.35 11.35
CA LEU A 130 -0.91 -1.40 10.99
C LEU A 130 0.51 -0.86 10.90
N LYS A 131 0.68 0.32 10.31
CA LYS A 131 2.00 0.98 10.22
C LYS A 131 2.55 1.34 11.60
N LYS A 132 1.73 1.89 12.49
CA LYS A 132 2.12 2.19 13.88
C LYS A 132 2.52 0.92 14.63
N MET A 133 1.79 -0.18 14.44
CA MET A 133 2.13 -1.47 15.05
C MET A 133 3.50 -1.96 14.58
N TYR A 134 3.77 -1.84 13.28
CA TYR A 134 5.06 -2.19 12.70
C TYR A 134 6.21 -1.35 13.26
N GLU A 135 6.03 -0.03 13.33
CA GLU A 135 7.01 0.90 13.88
C GLU A 135 7.33 0.58 15.35
N SER A 136 6.31 0.30 16.15
CA SER A 136 6.48 -0.06 17.57
C SER A 136 7.28 -1.35 17.78
N HIS A 137 7.19 -2.31 16.87
CA HIS A 137 7.97 -3.55 16.94
C HIS A 137 9.40 -3.39 16.42
N LYS A 138 9.64 -2.39 15.59
CA LYS A 138 10.96 -2.10 15.04
C LYS A 138 11.89 -1.44 16.06
N ASP A 139 11.30 -0.68 16.99
CA ASP A 139 12.02 0.02 18.06
C ASP A 139 12.35 -0.88 19.27
N ASN A 140 11.85 -2.10 19.28
CA ASN A 140 12.14 -3.12 20.28
C ASN A 140 13.10 -4.20 19.72
#